data_d4e46e6b05d928c696409b75f45242b4
#
_entry.id   d4e46e6b05d928c696409b75f45242b4
#
_cell.length_a   1.000
_cell.length_b   1.000
_cell.length_c   1.000
_cell.angle_alpha   90.00
_cell.angle_beta   90.00
_cell.angle_gamma   90.00
#
_symmetry.space_group_name_H-M   'P 1'
#
loop_
_entity.id
_entity.type
_entity.pdbx_description
1 polymer ?
#
loop_
_entity_poly.entity_id
_entity_poly.type
_entity_poly.pdbx_seq_one_letter_code
_entity_poly.pdbx_strand_id
1 'polypeptide(L)'
;MVKDEEILEAVLEEFSQLAKIPRPSGHEQAVSNHLKQAFSKLGCKVVQDEAYNIVADLKATPGYEKAPRTILQGHMDMVCVADEGVAYDPENDPIRLVRTAEYLLAEGTSLGSDDGTGVAEILYLFRHTPEPHGPLRAIVTVDEETGMSGAQRLDAKHVSDADFYINCDSEEEDLLTIGSAGGLDMEYRRPIHWQTANTGKAWQLTVGGLRGGHSGERINDGRGNAIQVMAQLLLDMTDAGTVFSVASLEGGTARNAIPASASMIFLTGASEEKIRQVMASRRQKFLASYGSVDPDMTLTLAPVDMPESVMAAEDVRAVAELILALHSGVYAMSPHLSGLVETSANLGILRKEKDAIWFSCYPRSSVDAKLEDFQRLGAILGERFDCLARIGTPFP
;
A
#
# COMPACT_ATOMS: atom_id res chain seq x y z
N MET A 1 -30.46 -20.23 -18.80
CA MET A 1 -29.28 -19.42 -18.47
C MET A 1 -29.73 -17.98 -18.43
N VAL A 2 -29.47 -17.27 -17.35
CA VAL A 2 -29.67 -15.81 -17.27
C VAL A 2 -28.69 -15.19 -18.27
N LYS A 3 -29.10 -14.14 -18.99
CA LYS A 3 -28.21 -13.48 -19.94
C LYS A 3 -27.16 -12.68 -19.15
N ASP A 4 -25.94 -12.59 -19.64
CA ASP A 4 -24.86 -11.86 -18.99
C ASP A 4 -25.24 -10.39 -18.70
N GLU A 5 -25.98 -9.75 -19.60
CA GLU A 5 -26.53 -8.41 -19.38
C GLU A 5 -27.49 -8.32 -18.17
N GLU A 6 -28.32 -9.36 -17.95
CA GLU A 6 -29.24 -9.39 -16.80
C GLU A 6 -28.51 -9.56 -15.47
N ILE A 7 -27.40 -10.32 -15.48
CA ILE A 7 -26.50 -10.46 -14.30
C ILE A 7 -25.83 -9.12 -14.00
N LEU A 8 -25.24 -8.51 -15.03
CA LEU A 8 -24.55 -7.22 -14.90
C LEU A 8 -25.48 -6.15 -14.33
N GLU A 9 -26.69 -6.01 -14.90
CA GLU A 9 -27.66 -5.01 -14.40
C GLU A 9 -28.05 -5.27 -12.95
N ALA A 10 -28.22 -6.52 -12.54
CA ALA A 10 -28.56 -6.86 -11.18
C ALA A 10 -27.42 -6.59 -10.19
N VAL A 11 -26.17 -6.86 -10.56
CA VAL A 11 -24.99 -6.52 -9.75
C VAL A 11 -24.83 -5.00 -9.65
N LEU A 12 -25.00 -4.26 -10.75
CA LEU A 12 -24.94 -2.79 -10.76
C LEU A 12 -26.05 -2.16 -9.90
N GLU A 13 -27.23 -2.78 -9.81
CA GLU A 13 -28.29 -2.31 -8.91
C GLU A 13 -27.87 -2.48 -7.44
N GLU A 14 -27.31 -3.64 -7.03
CA GLU A 14 -26.79 -3.83 -5.68
C GLU A 14 -25.67 -2.81 -5.36
N PHE A 15 -24.73 -2.62 -6.29
CA PHE A 15 -23.67 -1.62 -6.15
C PHE A 15 -24.23 -0.20 -6.00
N SER A 16 -25.26 0.15 -6.79
CA SER A 16 -25.91 1.46 -6.71
C SER A 16 -26.58 1.72 -5.36
N GLN A 17 -27.05 0.69 -4.66
CA GLN A 17 -27.57 0.85 -3.31
C GLN A 17 -26.43 1.08 -2.29
N LEU A 18 -25.30 0.39 -2.43
CA LEU A 18 -24.12 0.60 -1.59
C LEU A 18 -23.55 2.02 -1.78
N ALA A 19 -23.47 2.51 -3.02
CA ALA A 19 -22.95 3.84 -3.34
C ALA A 19 -23.75 4.99 -2.69
N LYS A 20 -25.01 4.74 -2.29
CA LYS A 20 -25.83 5.73 -1.56
C LYS A 20 -25.49 5.86 -0.09
N ILE A 21 -24.66 4.96 0.44
CA ILE A 21 -24.33 4.87 1.86
C ILE A 21 -22.86 5.26 2.03
N PRO A 22 -22.55 6.39 2.69
CA PRO A 22 -21.18 6.72 3.06
C PRO A 22 -20.55 5.59 3.85
N ARG A 23 -19.34 5.18 3.43
CA ARG A 23 -18.65 4.02 4.02
C ARG A 23 -17.13 4.16 4.07
N PRO A 24 -16.59 5.32 4.50
CA PRO A 24 -15.16 5.44 4.71
C PRO A 24 -14.70 4.51 5.84
N SER A 25 -13.46 4.03 5.77
CA SER A 25 -12.87 3.17 6.80
C SER A 25 -13.00 3.79 8.19
N GLY A 26 -13.44 2.99 9.17
CA GLY A 26 -13.75 3.41 10.54
C GLY A 26 -15.18 3.97 10.75
N HIS A 27 -15.99 4.13 9.70
CA HIS A 27 -17.36 4.69 9.76
C HIS A 27 -18.41 3.78 9.09
N GLU A 28 -18.21 2.45 9.13
CA GLU A 28 -18.98 1.47 8.37
C GLU A 28 -20.33 1.08 9.01
N GLN A 29 -20.69 1.62 10.16
CA GLN A 29 -21.91 1.20 10.88
C GLN A 29 -23.19 1.26 10.01
N ALA A 30 -23.31 2.29 9.17
CA ALA A 30 -24.48 2.47 8.32
C ALA A 30 -24.59 1.39 7.25
N VAL A 31 -23.48 1.11 6.53
CA VAL A 31 -23.44 0.07 5.50
C VAL A 31 -23.54 -1.32 6.11
N SER A 32 -22.93 -1.57 7.25
CA SER A 32 -23.07 -2.82 8.00
C SER A 32 -24.54 -3.12 8.38
N ASN A 33 -25.26 -2.09 8.87
CA ASN A 33 -26.69 -2.20 9.16
C ASN A 33 -27.52 -2.48 7.91
N HIS A 34 -27.17 -1.88 6.79
CA HIS A 34 -27.81 -2.15 5.49
C HIS A 34 -27.62 -3.60 5.07
N LEU A 35 -26.37 -4.09 5.09
CA LEU A 35 -26.02 -5.47 4.73
C LEU A 35 -26.71 -6.49 5.64
N LYS A 36 -26.75 -6.23 6.96
CA LYS A 36 -27.51 -7.04 7.92
C LYS A 36 -28.96 -7.20 7.53
N GLN A 37 -29.60 -6.09 7.13
CA GLN A 37 -30.99 -6.11 6.70
C GLN A 37 -31.15 -6.82 5.35
N ALA A 38 -30.25 -6.59 4.38
CA ALA A 38 -30.27 -7.22 3.08
C ALA A 38 -30.20 -8.73 3.19
N PHE A 39 -29.19 -9.27 3.87
CA PHE A 39 -29.03 -10.73 4.08
C PHE A 39 -30.17 -11.33 4.92
N SER A 40 -30.69 -10.61 5.93
CA SER A 40 -31.85 -11.09 6.72
C SER A 40 -33.10 -11.26 5.87
N LYS A 41 -33.36 -10.31 4.92
CA LYS A 41 -34.48 -10.42 3.97
C LYS A 41 -34.37 -11.61 3.02
N LEU A 42 -33.13 -12.08 2.77
CA LEU A 42 -32.84 -13.27 1.94
C LEU A 42 -32.96 -14.57 2.74
N GLY A 43 -33.37 -14.50 4.02
CA GLY A 43 -33.56 -15.69 4.88
C GLY A 43 -32.27 -16.21 5.52
N CYS A 44 -31.19 -15.46 5.43
CA CYS A 44 -29.93 -15.82 6.08
C CYS A 44 -30.01 -15.66 7.61
N LYS A 45 -29.27 -16.50 8.33
CA LYS A 45 -28.97 -16.26 9.74
C LYS A 45 -27.80 -15.28 9.80
N VAL A 46 -28.05 -14.06 10.25
CA VAL A 46 -27.04 -12.99 10.24
C VAL A 46 -26.49 -12.72 11.64
N VAL A 47 -25.17 -12.61 11.74
CA VAL A 47 -24.45 -12.12 12.91
C VAL A 47 -23.75 -10.82 12.48
N GLN A 48 -23.93 -9.77 13.26
CA GLN A 48 -23.14 -8.53 13.20
C GLN A 48 -22.34 -8.49 14.49
N ASP A 49 -21.03 -8.49 14.39
CA ASP A 49 -20.15 -8.48 15.57
C ASP A 49 -19.94 -7.06 16.13
N GLU A 50 -19.15 -6.94 17.18
CA GLU A 50 -18.86 -5.66 17.85
C GLU A 50 -18.00 -4.70 16.97
N ALA A 51 -17.29 -5.25 15.99
CA ALA A 51 -16.54 -4.48 15.01
C ALA A 51 -17.38 -4.05 13.80
N TYR A 52 -18.66 -4.45 13.73
CA TYR A 52 -19.58 -4.29 12.61
C TYR A 52 -19.31 -5.21 11.42
N ASN A 53 -18.46 -6.24 11.52
CA ASN A 53 -18.40 -7.27 10.49
C ASN A 53 -19.74 -7.98 10.35
N ILE A 54 -20.06 -8.40 9.13
CA ILE A 54 -21.28 -9.19 8.85
C ILE A 54 -20.89 -10.62 8.52
N VAL A 55 -21.54 -11.57 9.19
CA VAL A 55 -21.51 -13.01 8.85
C VAL A 55 -22.92 -13.46 8.58
N ALA A 56 -23.21 -13.91 7.37
CA ALA A 56 -24.55 -14.31 6.93
C ALA A 56 -24.56 -15.73 6.41
N ASP A 57 -25.22 -16.64 7.13
CA ASP A 57 -25.35 -18.06 6.76
C ASP A 57 -26.64 -18.29 5.97
N LEU A 58 -26.53 -18.82 4.75
CA LEU A 58 -27.62 -19.35 3.95
C LEU A 58 -27.64 -20.89 4.05
N LYS A 59 -28.77 -21.44 4.42
CA LYS A 59 -28.92 -22.91 4.54
C LYS A 59 -28.85 -23.57 3.16
N ALA A 60 -28.30 -24.77 3.13
CA ALA A 60 -28.31 -25.61 1.94
C ALA A 60 -29.72 -25.96 1.48
N THR A 61 -29.87 -26.25 0.19
CA THR A 61 -31.05 -26.92 -0.35
C THR A 61 -31.28 -28.27 0.37
N PRO A 62 -32.53 -28.64 0.71
CA PRO A 62 -32.79 -29.92 1.38
C PRO A 62 -32.13 -31.11 0.68
N GLY A 63 -31.37 -31.90 1.44
CA GLY A 63 -30.58 -33.03 0.93
C GLY A 63 -29.11 -32.68 0.59
N TYR A 64 -28.71 -31.40 0.61
CA TYR A 64 -27.36 -30.94 0.36
C TYR A 64 -26.66 -30.36 1.61
N GLU A 65 -27.17 -30.62 2.80
CA GLU A 65 -26.64 -30.11 4.09
C GLU A 65 -25.20 -30.59 4.38
N LYS A 66 -24.79 -31.68 3.73
CA LYS A 66 -23.45 -32.26 3.85
C LYS A 66 -22.52 -31.90 2.69
N ALA A 67 -23.00 -31.10 1.74
CA ALA A 67 -22.14 -30.60 0.69
C ALA A 67 -21.10 -29.62 1.27
N PRO A 68 -19.95 -29.43 0.58
CA PRO A 68 -18.92 -28.51 1.03
C PRO A 68 -19.48 -27.11 1.30
N ARG A 69 -19.08 -26.51 2.42
CA ARG A 69 -19.43 -25.13 2.75
C ARG A 69 -18.51 -24.17 2.01
N THR A 70 -19.11 -23.22 1.34
CA THR A 70 -18.39 -22.14 0.66
C THR A 70 -18.60 -20.82 1.39
N ILE A 71 -17.51 -20.11 1.69
CA ILE A 71 -17.51 -18.72 2.13
C ILE A 71 -17.22 -17.83 0.93
N LEU A 72 -18.00 -16.75 0.79
CA LEU A 72 -17.72 -15.62 -0.07
C LEU A 72 -17.40 -14.43 0.82
N GLN A 73 -16.26 -13.77 0.59
CA GLN A 73 -15.78 -12.69 1.45
C GLN A 73 -15.42 -11.46 0.63
N GLY A 74 -15.74 -10.30 1.19
CA GLY A 74 -15.34 -8.98 0.74
C GLY A 74 -15.25 -8.00 1.89
N HIS A 75 -14.89 -6.72 1.61
CA HIS A 75 -14.93 -5.66 2.61
C HIS A 75 -15.91 -4.56 2.25
N MET A 76 -16.45 -3.89 3.27
CA MET A 76 -17.53 -2.91 3.07
C MET A 76 -17.07 -1.46 3.05
N ASP A 77 -15.88 -1.17 3.56
CA ASP A 77 -15.29 0.17 3.52
C ASP A 77 -14.71 0.53 2.15
N MET A 78 -14.26 1.74 1.97
CA MET A 78 -13.61 2.21 0.76
C MET A 78 -12.69 3.41 1.04
N VAL A 79 -11.68 3.60 0.22
CA VAL A 79 -10.90 4.84 0.16
C VAL A 79 -11.75 5.98 -0.39
N CYS A 80 -11.94 7.02 0.42
CA CYS A 80 -12.75 8.18 0.09
C CYS A 80 -11.87 9.39 -0.24
N VAL A 81 -11.66 9.66 -1.53
CA VAL A 81 -10.93 10.84 -2.03
C VAL A 81 -11.79 11.61 -3.03
N ALA A 82 -11.47 12.89 -3.22
CA ALA A 82 -12.14 13.75 -4.20
C ALA A 82 -11.14 14.50 -5.05
N ASP A 83 -11.56 14.89 -6.25
CA ASP A 83 -10.79 15.73 -7.17
C ASP A 83 -10.57 17.13 -6.58
N GLU A 84 -9.52 17.81 -7.02
CA GLU A 84 -9.21 19.16 -6.56
C GLU A 84 -10.37 20.11 -6.86
N GLY A 85 -10.86 20.79 -5.81
CA GLY A 85 -11.96 21.75 -5.91
C GLY A 85 -13.36 21.13 -5.78
N VAL A 86 -13.51 19.83 -5.63
CA VAL A 86 -14.77 19.15 -5.35
C VAL A 86 -15.05 19.18 -3.85
N ALA A 87 -16.20 19.71 -3.45
CA ALA A 87 -16.65 19.64 -2.06
C ALA A 87 -17.28 18.26 -1.82
N TYR A 88 -16.68 17.48 -0.93
CA TYR A 88 -17.11 16.11 -0.60
C TYR A 88 -16.87 15.84 0.89
N ASP A 89 -17.89 15.39 1.57
CA ASP A 89 -17.80 14.90 2.96
C ASP A 89 -17.90 13.38 2.97
N PRO A 90 -16.79 12.65 3.18
CA PRO A 90 -16.77 11.19 3.14
C PRO A 90 -17.74 10.50 4.10
N GLU A 91 -18.07 11.13 5.22
CA GLU A 91 -18.95 10.55 6.23
C GLU A 91 -20.44 10.77 5.95
N ASN A 92 -20.79 11.77 5.11
CA ASN A 92 -22.17 12.17 4.93
C ASN A 92 -22.64 12.18 3.47
N ASP A 93 -21.73 12.32 2.50
CA ASP A 93 -22.10 12.42 1.10
C ASP A 93 -22.08 11.06 0.40
N PRO A 94 -23.13 10.69 -0.33
CA PRO A 94 -23.15 9.50 -1.17
C PRO A 94 -22.26 9.68 -2.41
N ILE A 95 -21.80 8.57 -2.99
CA ILE A 95 -21.10 8.57 -4.28
C ILE A 95 -22.11 8.86 -5.41
N ARG A 96 -21.81 9.85 -6.24
CA ARG A 96 -22.62 10.20 -7.41
C ARG A 96 -22.18 9.38 -8.61
N LEU A 97 -22.95 8.34 -8.93
CA LEU A 97 -22.66 7.45 -10.04
C LEU A 97 -23.02 8.09 -11.37
N VAL A 98 -22.11 7.96 -12.35
CA VAL A 98 -22.31 8.36 -13.75
C VAL A 98 -22.10 7.13 -14.63
N ARG A 99 -23.16 6.72 -15.34
CA ARG A 99 -23.10 5.59 -16.26
C ARG A 99 -22.91 6.06 -17.69
N THR A 100 -21.91 5.51 -18.36
CA THR A 100 -21.68 5.64 -19.81
C THR A 100 -22.09 4.35 -20.52
N ALA A 101 -21.83 4.26 -21.83
CA ALA A 101 -22.07 3.03 -22.57
C ALA A 101 -21.12 1.87 -22.17
N GLU A 102 -19.93 2.20 -21.67
CA GLU A 102 -18.86 1.23 -21.38
C GLU A 102 -18.44 1.19 -19.92
N TYR A 103 -18.68 2.29 -19.17
CA TYR A 103 -18.16 2.46 -17.80
C TYR A 103 -19.21 2.94 -16.83
N LEU A 104 -19.07 2.50 -15.57
CA LEU A 104 -19.66 3.16 -14.41
C LEU A 104 -18.56 3.99 -13.73
N LEU A 105 -18.81 5.27 -13.51
CA LEU A 105 -17.87 6.24 -12.96
C LEU A 105 -18.46 6.92 -11.74
N ALA A 106 -17.63 7.56 -10.93
CA ALA A 106 -18.05 8.52 -9.91
C ALA A 106 -17.77 9.96 -10.38
N GLU A 107 -18.65 10.89 -10.02
CA GLU A 107 -18.51 12.31 -10.36
C GLU A 107 -17.61 13.01 -9.33
N GLY A 108 -16.31 13.14 -9.67
CA GLY A 108 -15.35 13.91 -8.88
C GLY A 108 -14.91 13.26 -7.57
N THR A 109 -15.18 11.98 -7.37
CA THR A 109 -14.75 11.21 -6.19
C THR A 109 -14.27 9.83 -6.59
N SER A 110 -13.66 9.09 -5.64
CA SER A 110 -13.45 7.64 -5.77
C SER A 110 -14.79 6.94 -5.96
N LEU A 111 -14.79 5.85 -6.74
CA LEU A 111 -15.98 5.07 -7.08
C LEU A 111 -16.38 4.08 -5.96
N GLY A 112 -15.38 3.53 -5.27
CA GLY A 112 -15.56 2.47 -4.28
C GLY A 112 -15.94 1.12 -4.88
N SER A 113 -15.44 0.81 -6.10
CA SER A 113 -15.55 -0.53 -6.71
C SER A 113 -14.76 -1.56 -5.91
N ASP A 114 -13.66 -1.17 -5.36
CA ASP A 114 -12.90 -1.86 -4.34
C ASP A 114 -13.53 -1.56 -2.96
N ASP A 115 -14.09 -2.52 -2.23
CA ASP A 115 -14.59 -3.83 -2.71
C ASP A 115 -16.13 -3.82 -2.81
N GLY A 116 -16.70 -2.66 -3.16
CA GLY A 116 -18.16 -2.52 -3.34
C GLY A 116 -18.70 -3.43 -4.46
N THR A 117 -17.89 -3.76 -5.47
CA THR A 117 -18.27 -4.68 -6.55
C THR A 117 -18.37 -6.10 -6.02
N GLY A 118 -17.36 -6.60 -5.31
CA GLY A 118 -17.38 -7.93 -4.70
C GLY A 118 -18.53 -8.09 -3.70
N VAL A 119 -18.80 -7.06 -2.87
CA VAL A 119 -19.96 -7.09 -1.97
C VAL A 119 -21.28 -7.13 -2.76
N ALA A 120 -21.40 -6.39 -3.87
CA ALA A 120 -22.58 -6.42 -4.74
C ALA A 120 -22.77 -7.79 -5.41
N GLU A 121 -21.68 -8.43 -5.86
CA GLU A 121 -21.70 -9.78 -6.41
C GLU A 121 -22.12 -10.83 -5.38
N ILE A 122 -21.62 -10.72 -4.15
CA ILE A 122 -22.03 -11.59 -3.03
C ILE A 122 -23.54 -11.43 -2.78
N LEU A 123 -24.07 -10.20 -2.72
CA LEU A 123 -25.50 -9.94 -2.55
C LEU A 123 -26.32 -10.51 -3.71
N TYR A 124 -25.86 -10.31 -4.95
CA TYR A 124 -26.46 -10.89 -6.13
C TYR A 124 -26.54 -12.41 -6.05
N LEU A 125 -25.43 -13.09 -5.74
CA LEU A 125 -25.36 -14.55 -5.63
C LEU A 125 -26.30 -15.07 -4.55
N PHE A 126 -26.39 -14.42 -3.41
CA PHE A 126 -27.31 -14.82 -2.33
C PHE A 126 -28.77 -14.60 -2.68
N ARG A 127 -29.09 -13.61 -3.51
CA ARG A 127 -30.44 -13.34 -4.00
C ARG A 127 -30.88 -14.31 -5.10
N HIS A 128 -29.94 -14.75 -5.92
CA HIS A 128 -30.16 -15.57 -7.11
C HIS A 128 -29.44 -16.92 -6.99
N THR A 129 -29.29 -17.43 -5.74
CA THR A 129 -28.59 -18.69 -5.49
C THR A 129 -29.15 -19.81 -6.34
N PRO A 130 -28.33 -20.48 -7.19
CA PRO A 130 -28.81 -21.60 -8.00
C PRO A 130 -29.18 -22.78 -7.12
N GLU A 131 -30.21 -23.52 -7.49
CA GLU A 131 -30.58 -24.75 -6.83
C GLU A 131 -30.24 -25.98 -7.67
N PRO A 132 -29.73 -27.06 -7.08
CA PRO A 132 -29.44 -27.23 -5.65
C PRO A 132 -28.07 -26.63 -5.27
N HIS A 133 -27.93 -26.19 -4.01
CA HIS A 133 -26.67 -25.66 -3.47
C HIS A 133 -26.37 -26.22 -2.07
N GLY A 134 -25.09 -26.27 -1.70
CA GLY A 134 -24.58 -26.52 -0.35
C GLY A 134 -24.78 -25.34 0.59
N PRO A 135 -24.33 -25.45 1.84
CA PRO A 135 -24.36 -24.31 2.77
C PRO A 135 -23.42 -23.20 2.27
N LEU A 136 -23.93 -21.96 2.27
CA LEU A 136 -23.17 -20.78 1.88
C LEU A 136 -23.03 -19.84 3.08
N ARG A 137 -21.92 -19.11 3.13
CA ARG A 137 -21.69 -18.02 4.09
C ARG A 137 -21.12 -16.81 3.38
N ALA A 138 -21.73 -15.65 3.62
CA ALA A 138 -21.10 -14.37 3.30
C ALA A 138 -20.38 -13.84 4.53
N ILE A 139 -19.16 -13.33 4.36
CA ILE A 139 -18.42 -12.56 5.36
C ILE A 139 -18.08 -11.22 4.72
N VAL A 140 -18.56 -10.12 5.32
CA VAL A 140 -18.22 -8.79 4.85
C VAL A 140 -17.56 -8.05 6.00
N THR A 141 -16.27 -7.73 5.84
CA THR A 141 -15.42 -7.13 6.88
C THR A 141 -15.41 -5.61 6.80
N VAL A 142 -14.93 -4.96 7.87
CA VAL A 142 -14.71 -3.52 7.97
C VAL A 142 -13.22 -3.22 7.96
N ASP A 143 -12.87 -1.94 7.68
CA ASP A 143 -11.54 -1.36 7.90
C ASP A 143 -10.41 -2.14 7.20
N GLU A 144 -10.66 -2.59 5.97
CA GLU A 144 -9.66 -3.26 5.15
C GLU A 144 -8.57 -2.28 4.74
N GLU A 145 -8.97 -1.15 4.17
CA GLU A 145 -8.16 -0.12 3.53
C GLU A 145 -7.16 0.59 4.48
N THR A 146 -7.40 0.54 5.79
CA THR A 146 -6.53 1.18 6.78
C THR A 146 -5.79 0.21 7.70
N GLY A 147 -6.04 -1.11 7.57
CA GLY A 147 -5.27 -2.08 8.34
C GLY A 147 -5.93 -3.40 8.64
N MET A 148 -7.01 -3.75 7.95
CA MET A 148 -7.72 -5.04 8.08
C MET A 148 -8.17 -5.36 9.51
N SER A 149 -8.51 -4.33 10.31
CA SER A 149 -8.85 -4.52 11.73
C SER A 149 -10.13 -5.35 11.91
N GLY A 150 -11.06 -5.29 10.93
CA GLY A 150 -12.25 -6.13 10.92
C GLY A 150 -11.91 -7.61 10.78
N ALA A 151 -11.06 -7.97 9.82
CA ALA A 151 -10.61 -9.35 9.61
C ALA A 151 -9.84 -9.89 10.83
N GLN A 152 -8.98 -9.06 11.44
CA GLN A 152 -8.21 -9.44 12.64
C GLN A 152 -9.10 -9.70 13.88
N ARG A 153 -10.26 -9.05 13.98
CA ARG A 153 -11.22 -9.23 15.09
C ARG A 153 -12.26 -10.31 14.83
N LEU A 154 -12.34 -10.81 13.60
CA LEU A 154 -13.30 -11.84 13.22
C LEU A 154 -13.00 -13.13 14.02
N ASP A 155 -14.03 -13.68 14.67
CA ASP A 155 -13.88 -14.93 15.42
C ASP A 155 -13.61 -16.09 14.45
N ALA A 156 -12.52 -16.83 14.67
CA ALA A 156 -12.08 -17.95 13.85
C ALA A 156 -13.17 -19.04 13.64
N LYS A 157 -14.15 -19.14 14.54
CA LYS A 157 -15.29 -20.06 14.38
C LYS A 157 -16.11 -19.78 13.10
N HIS A 158 -16.03 -18.55 12.56
CA HIS A 158 -16.77 -18.18 11.36
C HIS A 158 -16.08 -18.61 10.07
N VAL A 159 -14.82 -19.02 10.14
CA VAL A 159 -14.04 -19.46 8.97
C VAL A 159 -13.59 -20.92 9.07
N SER A 160 -13.43 -21.47 10.28
CA SER A 160 -12.82 -22.78 10.52
C SER A 160 -13.66 -23.98 10.07
N ASP A 161 -14.95 -23.79 9.77
CA ASP A 161 -15.88 -24.84 9.34
C ASP A 161 -16.18 -24.80 7.84
N ALA A 162 -15.41 -24.06 7.06
CA ALA A 162 -15.55 -23.94 5.61
C ALA A 162 -14.61 -24.91 4.88
N ASP A 163 -15.09 -25.43 3.75
CA ASP A 163 -14.30 -26.23 2.83
C ASP A 163 -13.66 -25.35 1.74
N PHE A 164 -14.37 -24.29 1.34
CA PHE A 164 -13.90 -23.31 0.36
C PHE A 164 -14.06 -21.90 0.92
N TYR A 165 -13.05 -21.06 0.68
CA TYR A 165 -13.05 -19.65 1.01
C TYR A 165 -12.66 -18.87 -0.25
N ILE A 166 -13.58 -18.04 -0.74
CA ILE A 166 -13.41 -17.23 -1.93
C ILE A 166 -13.46 -15.77 -1.50
N ASN A 167 -12.34 -15.07 -1.62
CA ASN A 167 -12.29 -13.63 -1.50
C ASN A 167 -12.68 -13.02 -2.84
N CYS A 168 -13.61 -12.05 -2.81
CA CYS A 168 -14.16 -11.38 -3.99
C CYS A 168 -13.49 -10.02 -4.27
N ASP A 169 -12.49 -9.68 -3.47
CA ASP A 169 -11.71 -8.45 -3.56
C ASP A 169 -10.53 -8.65 -4.51
N SER A 170 -10.80 -8.61 -5.81
CA SER A 170 -9.81 -8.75 -6.87
C SER A 170 -10.06 -7.73 -7.98
N GLU A 171 -9.01 -7.00 -8.36
CA GLU A 171 -9.05 -5.99 -9.43
C GLU A 171 -8.69 -6.56 -10.82
N GLU A 172 -8.22 -7.81 -10.89
CA GLU A 172 -7.75 -8.42 -12.13
C GLU A 172 -8.76 -9.41 -12.71
N GLU A 173 -9.15 -9.18 -13.96
CA GLU A 173 -10.02 -10.07 -14.73
C GLU A 173 -9.30 -11.39 -15.04
N ASP A 174 -10.05 -12.50 -15.06
CA ASP A 174 -9.58 -13.84 -15.44
C ASP A 174 -8.43 -14.40 -14.57
N LEU A 175 -8.17 -13.81 -13.39
CA LEU A 175 -7.13 -14.26 -12.46
C LEU A 175 -7.71 -14.81 -11.16
N LEU A 176 -7.26 -15.99 -10.77
CA LEU A 176 -7.49 -16.54 -9.43
C LEU A 176 -6.20 -16.49 -8.61
N THR A 177 -6.15 -15.62 -7.62
CA THR A 177 -5.04 -15.56 -6.68
C THR A 177 -5.21 -16.62 -5.60
N ILE A 178 -4.30 -17.61 -5.54
CA ILE A 178 -4.38 -18.76 -4.62
C ILE A 178 -3.46 -18.64 -3.41
N GLY A 179 -2.82 -17.50 -3.23
CA GLY A 179 -1.94 -17.20 -2.10
C GLY A 179 -1.37 -15.81 -2.19
N SER A 180 -0.94 -15.28 -1.05
CA SER A 180 -0.26 -14.00 -0.94
C SER A 180 1.02 -14.13 -0.15
N ALA A 181 1.92 -13.16 -0.29
CA ALA A 181 3.07 -13.04 0.58
C ALA A 181 2.64 -12.33 1.88
N GLY A 182 3.10 -12.85 3.00
CA GLY A 182 3.01 -12.15 4.27
C GLY A 182 3.88 -10.90 4.30
N GLY A 183 3.74 -10.09 5.33
CA GLY A 183 4.43 -8.81 5.47
C GLY A 183 4.96 -8.53 6.88
N LEU A 184 5.79 -7.51 6.97
CA LEU A 184 6.39 -7.05 8.22
C LEU A 184 6.60 -5.53 8.18
N ASP A 185 6.04 -4.81 9.14
CA ASP A 185 6.33 -3.40 9.32
C ASP A 185 7.68 -3.19 10.02
N MET A 186 8.53 -2.36 9.44
CA MET A 186 9.81 -1.96 10.02
C MET A 186 9.94 -0.44 9.96
N GLU A 187 9.93 0.20 11.10
CA GLU A 187 10.10 1.65 11.24
C GLU A 187 11.39 1.95 12.00
N TYR A 188 12.12 2.96 11.53
CA TYR A 188 13.33 3.43 12.16
C TYR A 188 13.24 4.93 12.38
N ARG A 189 13.60 5.38 13.55
CA ARG A 189 13.71 6.77 13.89
C ARG A 189 15.14 7.04 14.36
N ARG A 190 15.95 7.62 13.48
CA ARG A 190 17.33 7.97 13.78
C ARG A 190 17.38 9.39 14.37
N PRO A 191 17.81 9.57 15.61
CA PRO A 191 18.07 10.90 16.17
C PRO A 191 19.14 11.65 15.37
N ILE A 192 18.97 12.97 15.21
CA ILE A 192 19.87 13.83 14.44
C ILE A 192 20.42 14.94 15.30
N HIS A 193 21.73 15.16 15.22
CA HIS A 193 22.38 16.30 15.82
C HIS A 193 22.31 17.50 14.89
N TRP A 194 21.36 18.38 15.18
CA TRP A 194 21.15 19.59 14.39
C TRP A 194 22.16 20.66 14.77
N GLN A 195 22.71 21.34 13.76
CA GLN A 195 23.65 22.44 13.89
C GLN A 195 23.06 23.67 13.18
N THR A 196 23.40 24.88 13.62
CA THR A 196 22.97 26.11 12.93
C THR A 196 23.57 26.15 11.53
N ALA A 197 22.75 26.48 10.55
CA ALA A 197 23.20 26.67 9.16
C ALA A 197 24.06 27.94 9.08
N ASN A 198 25.32 27.82 8.69
CA ASN A 198 26.24 28.94 8.82
C ASN A 198 26.70 29.58 7.50
N THR A 199 27.03 28.78 6.46
CA THR A 199 27.65 29.32 5.23
C THR A 199 27.33 28.43 4.03
N GLY A 200 27.28 29.07 2.84
CA GLY A 200 27.08 28.40 1.56
C GLY A 200 25.84 28.88 0.82
N LYS A 201 25.61 28.32 -0.35
CA LYS A 201 24.35 28.46 -1.07
C LYS A 201 23.45 27.27 -0.73
N ALA A 202 22.19 27.53 -0.50
CA ALA A 202 21.19 26.50 -0.28
C ALA A 202 20.58 26.05 -1.61
N TRP A 203 20.49 24.75 -1.77
CA TRP A 203 19.97 24.08 -2.95
C TRP A 203 18.97 23.01 -2.57
N GLN A 204 17.93 22.89 -3.38
CA GLN A 204 17.08 21.70 -3.39
C GLN A 204 17.46 20.83 -4.58
N LEU A 205 17.79 19.57 -4.30
CA LEU A 205 17.97 18.53 -5.29
C LEU A 205 16.78 17.58 -5.23
N THR A 206 16.19 17.29 -6.39
CA THR A 206 15.05 16.37 -6.49
C THR A 206 15.37 15.26 -7.47
N VAL A 207 15.12 14.03 -7.06
CA VAL A 207 15.02 12.83 -7.89
C VAL A 207 13.57 12.67 -8.29
N GLY A 208 13.28 12.51 -9.56
CA GLY A 208 11.92 12.33 -10.08
C GLY A 208 11.91 11.58 -11.41
N GLY A 209 10.74 11.47 -12.02
CA GLY A 209 10.56 10.78 -13.29
C GLY A 209 10.66 9.25 -13.20
N LEU A 210 10.63 8.66 -12.00
CA LEU A 210 10.56 7.23 -11.82
C LEU A 210 9.09 6.77 -11.83
N ARG A 211 8.84 5.54 -12.27
CA ARG A 211 7.49 4.97 -12.38
C ARG A 211 6.83 4.71 -11.03
N GLY A 212 7.62 4.33 -10.01
CA GLY A 212 7.04 3.93 -8.73
C GLY A 212 6.10 2.73 -8.86
N GLY A 213 5.05 2.67 -8.03
CA GLY A 213 3.99 1.65 -8.09
C GLY A 213 3.94 0.75 -6.85
N HIS A 214 2.93 -0.12 -6.76
CA HIS A 214 2.73 -1.00 -5.61
C HIS A 214 3.88 -1.99 -5.43
N SER A 215 4.48 -2.03 -4.24
CA SER A 215 5.68 -2.83 -3.99
C SER A 215 5.44 -4.34 -3.99
N GLY A 216 4.22 -4.79 -3.73
CA GLY A 216 3.86 -6.21 -3.81
C GLY A 216 3.81 -6.71 -5.25
N GLU A 217 3.29 -5.90 -6.18
CA GLU A 217 3.05 -6.28 -7.57
C GLU A 217 4.21 -5.92 -8.50
N ARG A 218 4.86 -4.78 -8.26
CA ARG A 218 5.82 -4.16 -9.19
C ARG A 218 7.27 -4.25 -8.74
N ILE A 219 7.55 -4.91 -7.62
CA ILE A 219 8.93 -4.99 -7.08
C ILE A 219 9.88 -5.76 -8.01
N ASN A 220 9.33 -6.69 -8.82
CA ASN A 220 10.09 -7.49 -9.79
C ASN A 220 10.24 -6.81 -11.16
N ASP A 221 9.60 -5.66 -11.38
CA ASP A 221 9.70 -4.94 -12.66
C ASP A 221 11.07 -4.27 -12.87
N GLY A 222 11.95 -4.30 -11.86
CA GLY A 222 13.26 -3.63 -11.92
C GLY A 222 13.16 -2.11 -11.84
N ARG A 223 12.14 -1.56 -11.15
CA ARG A 223 11.94 -0.13 -10.95
C ARG A 223 12.95 0.44 -9.96
N GLY A 224 13.39 1.68 -10.21
CA GLY A 224 14.27 2.40 -9.30
C GLY A 224 13.54 2.92 -8.07
N ASN A 225 14.27 3.00 -6.94
CA ASN A 225 13.78 3.63 -5.71
C ASN A 225 14.47 5.00 -5.54
N ALA A 226 13.68 6.08 -5.57
CA ALA A 226 14.21 7.45 -5.53
C ALA A 226 14.98 7.77 -4.24
N ILE A 227 14.58 7.18 -3.09
CA ILE A 227 15.27 7.35 -1.81
C ILE A 227 16.67 6.74 -1.88
N GLN A 228 16.82 5.55 -2.46
CA GLN A 228 18.13 4.92 -2.65
C GLN A 228 19.02 5.71 -3.64
N VAL A 229 18.45 6.25 -4.70
CA VAL A 229 19.17 7.14 -5.63
C VAL A 229 19.69 8.38 -4.90
N MET A 230 18.88 8.98 -4.01
CA MET A 230 19.28 10.13 -3.21
C MET A 230 20.44 9.80 -2.26
N ALA A 231 20.40 8.66 -1.57
CA ALA A 231 21.49 8.21 -0.70
C ALA A 231 22.80 8.00 -1.48
N GLN A 232 22.70 7.41 -2.68
CA GLN A 232 23.86 7.26 -3.55
C GLN A 232 24.42 8.59 -4.04
N LEU A 233 23.57 9.60 -4.28
CA LEU A 233 24.00 10.96 -4.61
C LEU A 233 24.78 11.60 -3.47
N LEU A 234 24.32 11.43 -2.23
CA LEU A 234 25.05 11.91 -1.03
C LEU A 234 26.47 11.33 -0.96
N LEU A 235 26.60 10.02 -1.21
CA LEU A 235 27.92 9.37 -1.23
C LEU A 235 28.76 9.82 -2.43
N ASP A 236 28.20 9.94 -3.64
CA ASP A 236 28.91 10.46 -4.81
C ASP A 236 29.43 11.89 -4.59
N MET A 237 28.64 12.75 -3.93
CA MET A 237 29.08 14.10 -3.55
C MET A 237 30.26 14.07 -2.56
N THR A 238 30.20 13.17 -1.60
CA THR A 238 31.27 12.95 -0.62
C THR A 238 32.55 12.47 -1.32
N ASP A 239 32.43 11.47 -2.18
CA ASP A 239 33.55 10.88 -2.92
C ASP A 239 34.19 11.91 -3.91
N ALA A 240 33.39 12.81 -4.45
CA ALA A 240 33.86 13.93 -5.28
C ALA A 240 34.55 15.05 -4.46
N GLY A 241 34.72 14.87 -3.15
CA GLY A 241 35.29 15.86 -2.25
C GLY A 241 34.47 17.15 -2.18
N THR A 242 33.15 17.04 -2.29
CA THR A 242 32.24 18.17 -2.10
C THR A 242 31.96 18.33 -0.60
N VAL A 243 32.25 19.50 -0.05
CA VAL A 243 31.85 19.84 1.32
C VAL A 243 30.42 20.34 1.28
N PHE A 244 29.53 19.70 2.00
CA PHE A 244 28.11 20.06 2.07
C PHE A 244 27.51 19.68 3.42
N SER A 245 26.38 20.29 3.75
CA SER A 245 25.57 19.99 4.92
C SER A 245 24.11 19.80 4.48
N VAL A 246 23.41 18.82 5.04
CA VAL A 246 22.02 18.48 4.66
C VAL A 246 21.04 19.06 5.69
N ALA A 247 20.02 19.75 5.21
CA ALA A 247 18.98 20.35 6.04
C ALA A 247 17.68 19.53 6.07
N SER A 248 17.36 18.80 5.00
CA SER A 248 16.25 17.87 4.94
C SER A 248 16.47 16.76 3.92
N LEU A 249 15.85 15.63 4.17
CA LEU A 249 15.76 14.47 3.28
C LEU A 249 14.33 13.94 3.36
N GLU A 250 13.67 13.81 2.21
CA GLU A 250 12.30 13.35 2.13
C GLU A 250 12.11 12.51 0.85
N GLY A 251 11.28 11.48 0.92
CA GLY A 251 10.94 10.65 -0.24
C GLY A 251 9.87 9.62 0.05
N GLY A 252 9.13 9.26 -1.00
CA GLY A 252 8.04 8.32 -0.93
C GLY A 252 6.81 8.84 -0.18
N THR A 253 5.67 8.19 -0.36
CA THR A 253 4.38 8.61 0.19
C THR A 253 3.67 7.50 0.98
N ALA A 254 3.92 6.24 0.64
CA ALA A 254 3.29 5.08 1.27
C ALA A 254 4.30 3.94 1.47
N ARG A 255 4.17 3.16 2.55
CA ARG A 255 5.06 2.04 2.88
C ARG A 255 5.04 0.95 1.81
N ASN A 256 3.89 0.73 1.18
CA ASN A 256 3.66 -0.27 0.14
C ASN A 256 3.86 0.27 -1.30
N ALA A 257 4.35 1.49 -1.47
CA ALA A 257 4.67 2.06 -2.77
C ALA A 257 6.19 2.19 -2.96
N ILE A 258 6.68 1.86 -4.15
CA ILE A 258 8.08 2.12 -4.55
C ILE A 258 8.22 3.63 -4.77
N PRO A 259 9.12 4.33 -4.06
CA PRO A 259 9.26 5.77 -4.16
C PRO A 259 9.62 6.25 -5.56
N ALA A 260 8.73 7.01 -6.20
CA ALA A 260 8.93 7.62 -7.51
C ALA A 260 9.71 8.95 -7.44
N SER A 261 9.75 9.56 -6.26
CA SER A 261 10.45 10.83 -6.04
C SER A 261 11.08 10.89 -4.65
N ALA A 262 12.17 11.67 -4.56
CA ALA A 262 12.83 12.05 -3.32
C ALA A 262 13.45 13.42 -3.47
N SER A 263 13.57 14.17 -2.37
CA SER A 263 14.20 15.48 -2.38
C SER A 263 15.13 15.67 -1.17
N MET A 264 16.14 16.50 -1.34
CA MET A 264 16.97 16.99 -0.24
C MET A 264 17.20 18.48 -0.36
N ILE A 265 17.28 19.16 0.79
CA ILE A 265 17.81 20.52 0.87
C ILE A 265 19.20 20.44 1.50
N PHE A 266 20.18 21.06 0.85
CA PHE A 266 21.56 21.05 1.31
C PHE A 266 22.25 22.38 1.07
N LEU A 267 23.29 22.65 1.86
CA LEU A 267 24.15 23.81 1.74
C LEU A 267 25.53 23.38 1.26
N THR A 268 26.11 24.17 0.36
CA THR A 268 27.49 23.95 -0.09
C THR A 268 28.15 25.22 -0.58
N GLY A 269 29.47 25.31 -0.44
CA GLY A 269 30.32 26.31 -1.12
C GLY A 269 30.80 25.86 -2.49
N ALA A 270 30.50 24.66 -2.93
CA ALA A 270 30.89 24.18 -4.25
C ALA A 270 30.15 24.93 -5.37
N SER A 271 30.77 25.00 -6.54
CA SER A 271 30.13 25.59 -7.72
C SER A 271 28.96 24.72 -8.19
N GLU A 272 27.94 25.38 -8.74
CA GLU A 272 26.78 24.68 -9.34
C GLU A 272 27.23 23.68 -10.40
N GLU A 273 28.25 24.04 -11.20
CA GLU A 273 28.80 23.15 -12.22
C GLU A 273 29.33 21.83 -11.63
N LYS A 274 30.06 21.89 -10.51
CA LYS A 274 30.54 20.67 -9.82
C LYS A 274 29.40 19.79 -9.34
N ILE A 275 28.33 20.40 -8.79
CA ILE A 275 27.16 19.64 -8.35
C ILE A 275 26.49 18.95 -9.54
N ARG A 276 26.26 19.69 -10.64
CA ARG A 276 25.65 19.16 -11.86
C ARG A 276 26.48 18.05 -12.52
N GLN A 277 27.83 18.11 -12.43
CA GLN A 277 28.69 17.01 -12.88
C GLN A 277 28.46 15.72 -12.08
N VAL A 278 28.35 15.80 -10.75
CA VAL A 278 28.02 14.64 -9.90
C VAL A 278 26.64 14.10 -10.24
N MET A 279 25.65 14.98 -10.39
CA MET A 279 24.28 14.59 -10.79
C MET A 279 24.27 13.88 -12.15
N ALA A 280 24.97 14.40 -13.15
CA ALA A 280 25.06 13.81 -14.48
C ALA A 280 25.70 12.39 -14.43
N SER A 281 26.79 12.23 -13.65
CA SER A 281 27.42 10.94 -13.43
C SER A 281 26.46 9.94 -12.78
N ARG A 282 25.73 10.36 -11.73
CA ARG A 282 24.73 9.49 -11.06
C ARG A 282 23.61 9.10 -12.02
N ARG A 283 23.08 10.06 -12.78
CA ARG A 283 22.04 9.80 -13.79
C ARG A 283 22.50 8.77 -14.81
N GLN A 284 23.74 8.90 -15.31
CA GLN A 284 24.31 7.92 -16.25
C GLN A 284 24.40 6.52 -15.65
N LYS A 285 24.89 6.40 -14.40
CA LYS A 285 24.94 5.11 -13.67
C LYS A 285 23.54 4.52 -13.45
N PHE A 286 22.57 5.36 -13.09
CA PHE A 286 21.18 4.94 -12.93
C PHE A 286 20.60 4.41 -14.24
N LEU A 287 20.71 5.16 -15.34
CA LEU A 287 20.19 4.74 -16.64
C LEU A 287 20.87 3.47 -17.18
N ALA A 288 22.12 3.22 -16.83
CA ALA A 288 22.81 1.97 -17.18
C ALA A 288 22.19 0.74 -16.49
N SER A 289 21.61 0.92 -15.29
CA SER A 289 21.01 -0.17 -14.50
C SER A 289 19.50 -0.27 -14.67
N TYR A 290 18.81 0.87 -14.75
CA TYR A 290 17.34 0.96 -14.69
C TYR A 290 16.70 1.60 -15.92
N GLY A 291 17.50 2.07 -16.91
CA GLY A 291 17.00 2.87 -18.01
C GLY A 291 16.05 2.15 -18.97
N SER A 292 16.01 0.82 -18.96
CA SER A 292 14.99 0.07 -19.70
C SER A 292 13.58 0.17 -19.09
N VAL A 293 13.50 0.44 -17.78
CA VAL A 293 12.25 0.53 -17.01
C VAL A 293 11.93 1.97 -16.66
N ASP A 294 12.92 2.73 -16.17
CA ASP A 294 12.80 4.13 -15.75
C ASP A 294 13.63 5.08 -16.63
N PRO A 295 13.33 5.20 -17.94
CA PRO A 295 14.11 6.04 -18.88
C PRO A 295 13.97 7.54 -18.58
N ASP A 296 12.86 7.94 -17.98
CA ASP A 296 12.49 9.35 -17.75
C ASP A 296 13.03 9.91 -16.44
N MET A 297 13.91 9.15 -15.75
CA MET A 297 14.55 9.59 -14.51
C MET A 297 15.20 10.96 -14.66
N THR A 298 14.86 11.87 -13.78
CA THR A 298 15.37 13.24 -13.73
C THR A 298 16.06 13.54 -12.41
N LEU A 299 17.07 14.41 -12.50
CA LEU A 299 17.71 15.06 -11.36
C LEU A 299 17.61 16.56 -11.58
N THR A 300 16.90 17.27 -10.70
CA THR A 300 16.77 18.72 -10.78
C THR A 300 17.48 19.41 -9.62
N LEU A 301 18.02 20.60 -9.87
CA LEU A 301 18.70 21.43 -8.87
C LEU A 301 18.15 22.84 -8.96
N ALA A 302 17.59 23.32 -7.86
CA ALA A 302 17.03 24.67 -7.73
C ALA A 302 17.60 25.38 -6.50
N PRO A 303 17.89 26.70 -6.55
CA PRO A 303 18.22 27.47 -5.37
C PRO A 303 16.99 27.59 -4.43
N VAL A 304 17.22 27.56 -3.13
CA VAL A 304 16.18 27.73 -2.12
C VAL A 304 16.66 28.68 -1.03
N ASP A 305 15.73 29.14 -0.19
CA ASP A 305 16.05 29.95 0.96
C ASP A 305 16.96 29.20 1.95
N MET A 306 17.76 29.95 2.71
CA MET A 306 18.68 29.41 3.70
C MET A 306 17.89 28.72 4.80
N PRO A 307 18.10 27.41 5.05
CA PRO A 307 17.46 26.70 6.16
C PRO A 307 18.05 27.18 7.49
N GLU A 308 17.30 27.02 8.57
CA GLU A 308 17.72 27.39 9.93
C GLU A 308 18.79 26.42 10.48
N SER A 309 18.70 25.14 10.13
CA SER A 309 19.56 24.09 10.68
C SER A 309 19.93 23.03 9.64
N VAL A 310 21.04 22.38 9.90
CA VAL A 310 21.60 21.29 9.10
C VAL A 310 22.00 20.13 10.00
N MET A 311 22.05 18.93 9.45
CA MET A 311 22.53 17.73 10.12
C MET A 311 24.05 17.78 10.32
N ALA A 312 24.54 17.24 11.43
CA ALA A 312 25.96 16.96 11.59
C ALA A 312 26.46 16.00 10.50
N ALA A 313 27.71 16.13 10.07
CA ALA A 313 28.25 15.37 8.94
C ALA A 313 28.24 13.85 9.16
N GLU A 314 28.47 13.41 10.39
CA GLU A 314 28.38 12.00 10.80
C GLU A 314 26.95 11.46 10.65
N ASP A 315 25.93 12.26 10.95
CA ASP A 315 24.52 11.86 10.80
C ASP A 315 24.13 11.75 9.32
N VAL A 316 24.57 12.68 8.46
CA VAL A 316 24.33 12.60 7.02
C VAL A 316 24.87 11.31 6.44
N ARG A 317 26.10 10.94 6.83
CA ARG A 317 26.72 9.71 6.37
C ARG A 317 25.96 8.48 6.90
N ALA A 318 25.65 8.44 8.19
CA ALA A 318 24.93 7.32 8.79
C ALA A 318 23.53 7.13 8.19
N VAL A 319 22.82 8.23 7.88
CA VAL A 319 21.52 8.19 7.19
C VAL A 319 21.70 7.59 5.78
N ALA A 320 22.69 8.02 5.00
CA ALA A 320 22.93 7.49 3.66
C ALA A 320 23.30 5.99 3.71
N GLU A 321 24.15 5.58 4.65
CA GLU A 321 24.56 4.19 4.84
C GLU A 321 23.37 3.31 5.28
N LEU A 322 22.50 3.80 6.18
CA LEU A 322 21.28 3.09 6.59
C LEU A 322 20.32 2.91 5.43
N ILE A 323 20.08 3.94 4.61
CA ILE A 323 19.23 3.85 3.42
C ILE A 323 19.71 2.73 2.50
N LEU A 324 21.00 2.62 2.29
CA LEU A 324 21.58 1.58 1.41
C LEU A 324 21.59 0.19 2.08
N ALA A 325 21.72 0.13 3.40
CA ALA A 325 21.63 -1.13 4.15
C ALA A 325 20.18 -1.68 4.21
N LEU A 326 19.17 -0.77 4.21
CA LEU A 326 17.76 -1.10 4.05
C LEU A 326 17.47 -1.37 2.56
N HIS A 327 18.01 -2.46 2.02
CA HIS A 327 17.83 -2.81 0.62
C HIS A 327 16.37 -2.75 0.20
N SER A 328 16.09 -2.15 -0.96
CA SER A 328 14.78 -2.11 -1.59
C SER A 328 14.83 -2.87 -2.91
N GLY A 329 13.99 -3.90 -3.05
CA GLY A 329 13.97 -4.77 -4.22
C GLY A 329 13.77 -6.24 -3.85
N VAL A 330 13.98 -7.11 -4.82
CA VAL A 330 13.88 -8.55 -4.67
C VAL A 330 15.08 -9.11 -3.92
N TYR A 331 14.83 -9.92 -2.89
CA TYR A 331 15.84 -10.69 -2.17
C TYR A 331 15.95 -12.12 -2.69
N ALA A 332 14.81 -12.75 -2.98
CA ALA A 332 14.77 -14.11 -3.48
C ALA A 332 13.58 -14.32 -4.42
N MET A 333 13.81 -15.12 -5.45
CA MET A 333 12.75 -15.66 -6.31
C MET A 333 12.35 -17.05 -5.81
N SER A 334 11.10 -17.43 -6.01
CA SER A 334 10.62 -18.75 -5.65
C SER A 334 11.39 -19.84 -6.39
N PRO A 335 11.94 -20.85 -5.69
CA PRO A 335 12.58 -21.99 -6.34
C PRO A 335 11.58 -22.97 -6.96
N HIS A 336 10.29 -22.81 -6.67
CA HIS A 336 9.24 -23.73 -7.08
C HIS A 336 8.34 -23.17 -8.17
N LEU A 337 8.13 -21.84 -8.20
CA LEU A 337 7.25 -21.15 -9.14
C LEU A 337 8.06 -20.12 -9.93
N SER A 338 8.21 -20.37 -11.23
CA SER A 338 8.97 -19.46 -12.11
C SER A 338 8.30 -18.08 -12.18
N GLY A 339 9.10 -17.01 -12.02
CA GLY A 339 8.63 -15.64 -12.11
C GLY A 339 8.03 -15.09 -10.81
N LEU A 340 7.76 -15.94 -9.80
CA LEU A 340 7.23 -15.49 -8.52
C LEU A 340 8.34 -14.98 -7.60
N VAL A 341 8.16 -13.79 -7.04
CA VAL A 341 9.00 -13.25 -5.96
C VAL A 341 8.66 -13.98 -4.66
N GLU A 342 9.63 -14.65 -4.06
CA GLU A 342 9.47 -15.27 -2.74
C GLU A 342 9.63 -14.23 -1.62
N THR A 343 10.68 -13.40 -1.74
CA THR A 343 11.07 -12.47 -0.68
C THR A 343 11.53 -11.15 -1.28
N SER A 344 11.00 -10.05 -0.77
CA SER A 344 11.36 -8.69 -1.18
C SER A 344 11.28 -7.73 0.00
N ALA A 345 11.82 -6.53 -0.15
CA ALA A 345 11.60 -5.43 0.77
C ALA A 345 11.45 -4.11 0.00
N ASN A 346 10.73 -3.16 0.56
CA ASN A 346 10.56 -1.83 0.02
C ASN A 346 10.86 -0.77 1.08
N LEU A 347 11.83 0.08 0.83
CA LEU A 347 12.00 1.31 1.59
C LEU A 347 11.01 2.34 1.02
N GLY A 348 9.83 2.44 1.63
CA GLY A 348 8.68 3.17 1.08
C GLY A 348 8.65 4.64 1.44
N ILE A 349 9.13 5.02 2.63
CA ILE A 349 9.05 6.40 3.11
C ILE A 349 10.33 6.80 3.82
N LEU A 350 10.75 8.03 3.56
CA LEU A 350 11.78 8.76 4.28
C LEU A 350 11.28 10.16 4.55
N ARG A 351 11.32 10.63 5.79
CA ARG A 351 10.94 12.00 6.12
C ARG A 351 11.71 12.59 7.28
N LYS A 352 11.87 13.90 7.26
CA LYS A 352 12.38 14.69 8.37
C LYS A 352 11.32 14.80 9.46
N GLU A 353 11.71 14.56 10.70
CA GLU A 353 10.97 14.94 11.90
C GLU A 353 11.73 16.03 12.66
N LYS A 354 11.16 16.50 13.77
CA LYS A 354 11.75 17.61 14.54
C LYS A 354 13.19 17.33 14.98
N ASP A 355 13.46 16.13 15.46
CA ASP A 355 14.71 15.73 16.10
C ASP A 355 15.31 14.44 15.48
N ALA A 356 14.74 13.95 14.38
CA ALA A 356 15.12 12.69 13.78
C ALA A 356 14.88 12.67 12.27
N ILE A 357 15.42 11.65 11.61
CA ILE A 357 14.94 11.15 10.31
C ILE A 357 14.20 9.84 10.55
N TRP A 358 13.00 9.74 10.02
CA TRP A 358 12.15 8.57 10.09
C TRP A 358 12.13 7.82 8.76
N PHE A 359 12.13 6.48 8.85
CA PHE A 359 12.15 5.55 7.74
C PHE A 359 11.04 4.53 7.90
N SER A 360 10.37 4.16 6.82
CA SER A 360 9.47 3.01 6.78
C SER A 360 9.91 2.03 5.70
N CYS A 361 10.19 0.81 6.12
CA CYS A 361 10.56 -0.31 5.27
C CYS A 361 9.55 -1.44 5.44
N TYR A 362 9.16 -2.09 4.34
CA TYR A 362 8.13 -3.11 4.31
C TYR A 362 8.60 -4.37 3.60
N PRO A 363 9.22 -5.31 4.33
CA PRO A 363 9.52 -6.64 3.82
C PRO A 363 8.26 -7.47 3.56
N ARG A 364 8.32 -8.31 2.54
CA ARG A 364 7.31 -9.31 2.18
C ARG A 364 7.97 -10.65 1.92
N SER A 365 7.33 -11.74 2.31
CA SER A 365 7.77 -13.09 1.95
C SER A 365 6.62 -14.09 2.01
N SER A 366 6.63 -15.07 1.11
CA SER A 366 5.77 -16.27 1.18
C SER A 366 6.35 -17.33 2.13
N VAL A 367 7.43 -17.04 2.84
CA VAL A 367 8.11 -17.94 3.78
C VAL A 367 8.27 -17.25 5.13
N ASP A 368 7.54 -17.69 6.15
CA ASP A 368 7.52 -17.08 7.49
C ASP A 368 8.91 -16.92 8.10
N ALA A 369 9.76 -17.95 7.99
CA ALA A 369 11.13 -17.90 8.50
C ALA A 369 11.96 -16.75 7.89
N LYS A 370 11.66 -16.31 6.66
CA LYS A 370 12.31 -15.16 6.03
C LYS A 370 11.86 -13.85 6.65
N LEU A 371 10.60 -13.73 7.04
CA LEU A 371 10.12 -12.56 7.78
C LEU A 371 10.74 -12.49 9.19
N GLU A 372 10.92 -13.64 9.85
CA GLU A 372 11.67 -13.71 11.12
C GLU A 372 13.14 -13.28 10.95
N ASP A 373 13.78 -13.65 9.84
CA ASP A 373 15.15 -13.19 9.50
C ASP A 373 15.17 -11.66 9.32
N PHE A 374 14.15 -11.08 8.67
CA PHE A 374 14.01 -9.62 8.56
C PHE A 374 13.80 -8.95 9.91
N GLN A 375 13.02 -9.54 10.84
CA GLN A 375 12.91 -9.00 12.20
C GLN A 375 14.27 -8.89 12.88
N ARG A 376 15.08 -9.95 12.79
CA ARG A 376 16.45 -9.97 13.36
C ARG A 376 17.35 -8.95 12.68
N LEU A 377 17.35 -8.92 11.35
CA LEU A 377 18.11 -7.94 10.57
C LEU A 377 17.71 -6.53 10.93
N GLY A 378 16.41 -6.27 11.02
CA GLY A 378 15.86 -4.97 11.40
C GLY A 378 16.33 -4.49 12.76
N ALA A 379 16.31 -5.36 13.76
CA ALA A 379 16.83 -5.05 15.10
C ALA A 379 18.33 -4.73 15.08
N ILE A 380 19.14 -5.53 14.35
CA ILE A 380 20.57 -5.31 14.19
C ILE A 380 20.87 -3.97 13.51
N LEU A 381 20.14 -3.62 12.45
CA LEU A 381 20.30 -2.35 11.77
C LEU A 381 19.91 -1.17 12.69
N GLY A 382 18.81 -1.31 13.44
CA GLY A 382 18.40 -0.32 14.42
C GLY A 382 19.50 -0.03 15.44
N GLU A 383 20.07 -1.07 16.04
CA GLU A 383 21.17 -0.96 17.00
C GLU A 383 22.44 -0.38 16.34
N ARG A 384 22.81 -0.90 15.16
CA ARG A 384 24.05 -0.49 14.46
C ARG A 384 24.07 0.97 14.04
N PHE A 385 22.91 1.52 13.70
CA PHE A 385 22.74 2.90 13.25
C PHE A 385 22.11 3.83 14.31
N ASP A 386 22.12 3.44 15.57
CA ASP A 386 21.59 4.22 16.70
C ASP A 386 20.15 4.70 16.48
N CYS A 387 19.30 3.83 15.91
CA CYS A 387 17.90 4.13 15.64
C CYS A 387 16.99 3.59 16.76
N LEU A 388 15.94 4.33 17.06
CA LEU A 388 14.78 3.74 17.71
C LEU A 388 14.03 2.93 16.63
N ALA A 389 14.17 1.61 16.70
CA ALA A 389 13.52 0.71 15.76
C ALA A 389 12.22 0.17 16.35
N ARG A 390 11.14 0.25 15.58
CA ARG A 390 9.88 -0.43 15.82
C ARG A 390 9.72 -1.50 14.76
N ILE A 391 9.90 -2.74 15.16
CA ILE A 391 9.78 -3.90 14.28
C ILE A 391 8.49 -4.62 14.66
N GLY A 392 7.57 -4.74 13.73
CA GLY A 392 6.29 -5.40 13.91
C GLY A 392 6.40 -6.90 14.11
N THR A 393 5.26 -7.55 14.25
CA THR A 393 5.14 -9.00 14.17
C THR A 393 4.85 -9.37 12.72
N PRO A 394 5.52 -10.38 12.14
CA PRO A 394 5.15 -10.90 10.83
C PRO A 394 3.68 -11.31 10.82
N PHE A 395 3.00 -11.03 9.73
CA PHE A 395 1.65 -11.52 9.47
C PHE A 395 1.65 -12.27 8.13
N PRO A 396 0.85 -13.35 8.02
CA PRO A 396 0.77 -14.18 6.82
C PRO A 396 0.09 -13.47 5.66
#